data_d489121b51e7a28c9ccb9e80c5588135
#
_entry.id   d489121b51e7a28c9ccb9e80c5588135
#
_cell.length_a   1.000
_cell.length_b   1.000
_cell.length_c   1.000
_cell.angle_alpha   90.00
_cell.angle_beta   90.00
_cell.angle_gamma   90.00
#
_symmetry.space_group_name_H-M   'P 1'
#
loop_
_entity.id
_entity.type
_entity.pdbx_description
1 polymer ?
#
loop_
_entity_poly.entity_id
_entity_poly.type
_entity_poly.pdbx_seq_one_letter_code
_entity_poly.pdbx_strand_id
1 'polypeptide(L)'
;IKMAHEENQKIIALIDQMVSEVGKPKFEYPHADFNQELFDKIVADFMDEAKAAMDTDDKNIREARWNAMIEKWHEKYLEEYPDMDQYLEEFTYKFQKKIVKQWLLEGHRVDGRQKNEIRPLAAEVGVLPRTHGSGLFTRGQTQVLSVCTLDTLSANQKLDTIWEETEKRYMHHYNFPGYSVGEAKPARS
;
A
#
# COMPACT_ATOMS: atom_id res chain seq x y z
N ILE A 1 -24.50 -6.26 -8.36
CA ILE A 1 -23.51 -5.63 -9.25
C ILE A 1 -24.15 -5.16 -10.55
N LYS A 2 -24.82 -6.02 -11.35
CA LYS A 2 -25.44 -5.61 -12.63
C LYS A 2 -26.45 -4.47 -12.46
N MET A 3 -27.40 -4.60 -11.55
CA MET A 3 -28.39 -3.56 -11.24
C MET A 3 -27.72 -2.22 -10.84
N ALA A 4 -26.70 -2.26 -9.99
CA ALA A 4 -25.97 -1.05 -9.63
C ALA A 4 -25.25 -0.41 -10.83
N HIS A 5 -24.70 -1.23 -11.73
CA HIS A 5 -24.11 -0.75 -12.97
C HIS A 5 -25.12 -0.07 -13.88
N GLU A 6 -26.30 -0.66 -14.05
CA GLU A 6 -27.39 -0.10 -14.87
C GLU A 6 -27.86 1.26 -14.34
N GLU A 7 -27.99 1.40 -13.02
CA GLU A 7 -28.34 2.69 -12.40
C GLU A 7 -27.21 3.72 -12.55
N ASN A 8 -25.95 3.31 -12.41
CA ASN A 8 -24.82 4.20 -12.64
C ASN A 8 -24.74 4.70 -14.09
N GLN A 9 -25.13 3.90 -15.09
CA GLN A 9 -25.17 4.35 -16.48
C GLN A 9 -26.13 5.53 -16.71
N LYS A 10 -27.26 5.57 -15.99
CA LYS A 10 -28.19 6.70 -16.06
C LYS A 10 -27.58 7.99 -15.53
N ILE A 11 -26.80 7.89 -14.44
CA ILE A 11 -26.08 9.04 -13.86
C ILE A 11 -24.98 9.50 -14.80
N ILE A 12 -24.23 8.58 -15.38
CA ILE A 12 -23.16 8.88 -16.36
C ILE A 12 -23.76 9.60 -17.58
N ALA A 13 -24.88 9.12 -18.13
CA ALA A 13 -25.53 9.76 -19.26
C ALA A 13 -25.95 11.21 -18.96
N LEU A 14 -26.45 11.50 -17.75
CA LEU A 14 -26.75 12.85 -17.32
C LEU A 14 -25.50 13.73 -17.21
N ILE A 15 -24.41 13.19 -16.69
CA ILE A 15 -23.13 13.89 -16.60
C ILE A 15 -22.60 14.19 -18.01
N ASP A 16 -22.64 13.25 -18.93
CA ASP A 16 -22.22 13.43 -20.32
C ASP A 16 -23.03 14.51 -21.04
N GLN A 17 -24.35 14.53 -20.81
CA GLN A 17 -25.20 15.60 -21.31
C GLN A 17 -24.76 16.96 -20.73
N MET A 18 -24.56 17.07 -19.44
CA MET A 18 -24.11 18.30 -18.79
C MET A 18 -22.75 18.75 -19.32
N VAL A 19 -21.81 17.81 -19.53
CA VAL A 19 -20.51 18.11 -20.13
C VAL A 19 -20.63 18.62 -21.55
N SER A 20 -21.56 18.08 -22.36
CA SER A 20 -21.78 18.53 -23.73
C SER A 20 -22.35 19.94 -23.81
N GLU A 21 -23.17 20.36 -22.81
CA GLU A 21 -23.84 21.66 -22.79
C GLU A 21 -22.95 22.78 -22.19
N VAL A 22 -22.26 22.48 -21.09
CA VAL A 22 -21.52 23.50 -20.32
C VAL A 22 -20.05 23.13 -20.04
N GLY A 23 -19.60 22.00 -20.55
CA GLY A 23 -18.22 21.54 -20.34
C GLY A 23 -17.19 22.49 -20.97
N LYS A 24 -16.06 22.61 -20.30
CA LYS A 24 -14.91 23.37 -20.82
C LYS A 24 -13.82 22.40 -21.27
N PRO A 25 -13.03 22.76 -22.30
CA PRO A 25 -11.88 21.96 -22.68
C PRO A 25 -10.92 21.85 -21.50
N LYS A 26 -10.37 20.66 -21.31
CA LYS A 26 -9.35 20.45 -20.28
C LYS A 26 -8.08 21.18 -20.68
N PHE A 27 -7.40 21.79 -19.69
CA PHE A 27 -6.10 22.39 -19.94
C PHE A 27 -5.03 21.32 -20.13
N GLU A 28 -4.05 21.65 -20.96
CA GLU A 28 -2.87 20.80 -21.13
C GLU A 28 -1.94 20.98 -19.93
N TYR A 29 -1.36 19.89 -19.48
CA TYR A 29 -0.37 19.87 -18.42
C TYR A 29 0.76 18.89 -18.79
N PRO A 30 1.99 19.13 -18.33
CA PRO A 30 3.07 18.20 -18.59
C PRO A 30 2.79 16.87 -17.90
N HIS A 31 2.86 15.82 -18.69
CA HIS A 31 2.79 14.45 -18.18
C HIS A 31 4.21 13.97 -17.87
N ALA A 32 4.40 13.30 -16.73
CA ALA A 32 5.59 12.51 -16.49
C ALA A 32 5.43 11.21 -17.28
N ASP A 33 5.91 11.19 -18.52
CA ASP A 33 5.82 10.00 -19.35
C ASP A 33 6.78 8.94 -18.89
N PHE A 34 6.28 7.71 -18.75
CA PHE A 34 7.09 6.56 -18.37
C PHE A 34 8.05 6.19 -19.50
N ASN A 35 9.36 6.20 -19.21
CA ASN A 35 10.36 5.79 -20.19
C ASN A 35 10.41 4.26 -20.33
N GLN A 36 9.59 3.76 -21.27
CA GLN A 36 9.46 2.32 -21.51
C GLN A 36 10.75 1.70 -22.07
N GLU A 37 11.49 2.43 -22.89
CA GLU A 37 12.73 1.94 -23.48
C GLU A 37 13.81 1.70 -22.43
N LEU A 38 14.03 2.67 -21.55
CA LEU A 38 14.97 2.53 -20.45
C LEU A 38 14.53 1.41 -19.48
N PHE A 39 13.24 1.33 -19.17
CA PHE A 39 12.71 0.25 -18.33
C PHE A 39 12.97 -1.12 -18.92
N ASP A 40 12.75 -1.31 -20.21
CA ASP A 40 12.96 -2.60 -20.87
C ASP A 40 14.45 -2.98 -20.92
N LYS A 41 15.36 -2.00 -21.10
CA LYS A 41 16.81 -2.20 -20.99
C LYS A 41 17.19 -2.68 -19.58
N ILE A 42 16.72 -1.98 -18.54
CA ILE A 42 16.98 -2.35 -17.14
C ILE A 42 16.45 -3.76 -16.84
N VAL A 43 15.23 -4.07 -17.27
CA VAL A 43 14.64 -5.40 -17.07
C VAL A 43 15.45 -6.48 -17.77
N ALA A 44 15.93 -6.23 -18.99
CA ALA A 44 16.71 -7.22 -19.75
C ALA A 44 18.06 -7.50 -19.06
N ASP A 45 18.73 -6.46 -18.58
CA ASP A 45 20.09 -6.59 -18.03
C ASP A 45 20.13 -7.08 -16.57
N PHE A 46 19.08 -6.80 -15.80
CA PHE A 46 19.09 -7.06 -14.35
C PHE A 46 18.05 -8.08 -13.89
N MET A 47 17.39 -8.82 -14.78
CA MET A 47 16.32 -9.76 -14.41
C MET A 47 16.78 -10.82 -13.40
N ASP A 48 17.92 -11.44 -13.63
CA ASP A 48 18.41 -12.53 -12.77
C ASP A 48 18.89 -11.98 -11.41
N GLU A 49 19.55 -10.82 -11.40
CA GLU A 49 19.96 -10.16 -10.17
C GLU A 49 18.75 -9.68 -9.35
N ALA A 50 17.75 -9.15 -10.02
CA ALA A 50 16.50 -8.71 -9.40
C ALA A 50 15.72 -9.89 -8.79
N LYS A 51 15.67 -11.03 -9.46
CA LYS A 51 15.09 -12.27 -8.89
C LYS A 51 15.87 -12.72 -7.66
N ALA A 52 17.20 -12.75 -7.72
CA ALA A 52 18.06 -13.12 -6.58
C ALA A 52 17.93 -12.14 -5.40
N ALA A 53 17.77 -10.85 -5.67
CA ALA A 53 17.54 -9.85 -4.65
C ALA A 53 16.21 -10.02 -3.92
N MET A 54 15.19 -10.46 -4.65
CA MET A 54 13.84 -10.66 -4.10
C MET A 54 13.63 -12.02 -3.44
N ASP A 55 14.47 -13.01 -3.72
CA ASP A 55 14.35 -14.38 -3.20
C ASP A 55 14.85 -14.47 -1.73
N THR A 56 14.08 -13.87 -0.84
CA THR A 56 14.31 -13.90 0.61
C THR A 56 13.03 -13.53 1.35
N ASP A 57 12.79 -14.15 2.50
CA ASP A 57 11.71 -13.82 3.43
C ASP A 57 12.04 -12.59 4.32
N ASP A 58 13.32 -12.25 4.46
CA ASP A 58 13.76 -11.08 5.22
C ASP A 58 13.63 -9.78 4.42
N LYS A 59 12.79 -8.88 4.92
CA LYS A 59 12.53 -7.58 4.30
C LYS A 59 13.80 -6.71 4.19
N ASN A 60 14.62 -6.69 5.24
CA ASN A 60 15.78 -5.81 5.29
C ASN A 60 16.88 -6.27 4.32
N ILE A 61 17.08 -7.59 4.23
CA ILE A 61 18.01 -8.19 3.27
C ILE A 61 17.56 -7.88 1.84
N ARG A 62 16.28 -8.05 1.56
CA ARG A 62 15.70 -7.74 0.25
C ARG A 62 15.89 -6.27 -0.13
N GLU A 63 15.61 -5.36 0.79
CA GLU A 63 15.75 -3.92 0.57
C GLU A 63 17.21 -3.53 0.32
N ALA A 64 18.14 -4.05 1.12
CA ALA A 64 19.57 -3.79 0.93
C ALA A 64 20.09 -4.28 -0.43
N ARG A 65 19.70 -5.50 -0.84
CA ARG A 65 20.08 -6.05 -2.15
C ARG A 65 19.47 -5.24 -3.31
N TRP A 66 18.23 -4.81 -3.14
CA TRP A 66 17.53 -4.02 -4.16
C TRP A 66 18.16 -2.64 -4.33
N ASN A 67 18.51 -1.96 -3.23
CA ASN A 67 19.19 -0.67 -3.27
C ASN A 67 20.56 -0.76 -3.94
N ALA A 68 21.35 -1.80 -3.61
CA ALA A 68 22.63 -2.04 -4.28
C ALA A 68 22.48 -2.27 -5.80
N MET A 69 21.37 -2.86 -6.24
CA MET A 69 21.08 -3.02 -7.66
C MET A 69 20.68 -1.68 -8.32
N ILE A 70 19.96 -0.82 -7.63
CA ILE A 70 19.62 0.53 -8.12
C ILE A 70 20.91 1.35 -8.35
N GLU A 71 21.89 1.25 -7.46
CA GLU A 71 23.20 1.91 -7.64
C GLU A 71 23.85 1.47 -8.96
N LYS A 72 23.80 0.18 -9.30
CA LYS A 72 24.30 -0.33 -10.59
C LYS A 72 23.52 0.19 -11.79
N TRP A 73 22.21 0.43 -11.63
CA TRP A 73 21.44 1.08 -12.70
C TRP A 73 21.97 2.49 -12.98
N HIS A 74 22.24 3.25 -11.91
CA HIS A 74 22.83 4.59 -12.01
C HIS A 74 24.18 4.54 -12.72
N GLU A 75 25.10 3.67 -12.27
CA GLU A 75 26.41 3.53 -12.89
C GLU A 75 26.33 3.20 -14.38
N LYS A 76 25.34 2.43 -14.79
CA LYS A 76 25.22 1.96 -16.17
C LYS A 76 24.49 2.92 -17.08
N TYR A 77 23.46 3.60 -16.58
CA TYR A 77 22.49 4.32 -17.43
C TYR A 77 22.42 5.82 -17.20
N LEU A 78 23.00 6.35 -16.10
CA LEU A 78 22.85 7.77 -15.78
C LEU A 78 23.47 8.71 -16.84
N GLU A 79 24.57 8.29 -17.52
CA GLU A 79 25.17 9.08 -18.60
C GLU A 79 24.27 9.19 -19.82
N GLU A 80 23.57 8.09 -20.18
CA GLU A 80 22.64 8.05 -21.33
C GLU A 80 21.27 8.66 -20.99
N TYR A 81 20.85 8.54 -19.74
CA TYR A 81 19.54 8.99 -19.24
C TYR A 81 19.69 9.85 -17.98
N PRO A 82 20.09 11.13 -18.09
CA PRO A 82 20.32 12.00 -16.91
C PRO A 82 19.09 12.21 -16.03
N ASP A 83 17.88 12.07 -16.61
CA ASP A 83 16.61 12.23 -15.91
C ASP A 83 16.09 10.93 -15.25
N MET A 84 16.90 9.86 -15.21
CA MET A 84 16.42 8.55 -14.75
C MET A 84 15.95 8.56 -13.30
N ASP A 85 16.46 9.45 -12.46
CA ASP A 85 16.11 9.55 -11.05
C ASP A 85 14.60 9.77 -10.82
N GLN A 86 13.95 10.52 -11.70
CA GLN A 86 12.51 10.78 -11.62
C GLN A 86 11.66 9.51 -11.87
N TYR A 87 12.24 8.46 -12.48
CA TYR A 87 11.53 7.21 -12.80
C TYR A 87 11.88 6.06 -11.86
N LEU A 88 12.89 6.17 -11.00
CA LEU A 88 13.42 5.07 -10.20
C LEU A 88 12.36 4.38 -9.33
N GLU A 89 11.51 5.17 -8.67
CA GLU A 89 10.46 4.62 -7.81
C GLU A 89 9.45 3.81 -8.64
N GLU A 90 9.04 4.34 -9.79
CA GLU A 90 8.10 3.66 -10.67
C GLU A 90 8.73 2.43 -11.35
N PHE A 91 9.99 2.51 -11.76
CA PHE A 91 10.74 1.37 -12.31
C PHE A 91 10.88 0.26 -11.29
N THR A 92 11.29 0.60 -10.06
CA THR A 92 11.38 -0.34 -8.94
C THR A 92 10.05 -1.06 -8.72
N TYR A 93 8.96 -0.32 -8.59
CA TYR A 93 7.63 -0.89 -8.39
C TYR A 93 7.20 -1.80 -9.55
N LYS A 94 7.34 -1.34 -10.79
CA LYS A 94 6.95 -2.13 -11.96
C LYS A 94 7.81 -3.38 -12.15
N PHE A 95 9.10 -3.29 -11.87
CA PHE A 95 10.01 -4.42 -11.99
C PHE A 95 9.71 -5.49 -10.93
N GLN A 96 9.59 -5.09 -9.67
CA GLN A 96 9.20 -6.00 -8.59
C GLN A 96 7.85 -6.66 -8.89
N LYS A 97 6.87 -5.89 -9.33
CA LYS A 97 5.56 -6.40 -9.73
C LYS A 97 5.64 -7.42 -10.87
N LYS A 98 6.51 -7.19 -11.85
CA LYS A 98 6.73 -8.12 -12.98
C LYS A 98 7.27 -9.46 -12.50
N ILE A 99 8.29 -9.44 -11.61
CA ILE A 99 8.88 -10.65 -11.02
C ILE A 99 7.87 -11.40 -10.17
N VAL A 100 7.20 -10.72 -9.25
CA VAL A 100 6.21 -11.33 -8.36
C VAL A 100 5.05 -11.95 -9.15
N LYS A 101 4.58 -11.27 -10.21
CA LYS A 101 3.53 -11.81 -11.07
C LYS A 101 3.97 -13.09 -11.77
N GLN A 102 5.20 -13.13 -12.29
CA GLN A 102 5.76 -14.32 -12.90
C GLN A 102 5.86 -15.47 -11.90
N TRP A 103 6.43 -15.23 -10.71
CA TRP A 103 6.56 -16.24 -9.67
C TRP A 103 5.21 -16.79 -9.19
N LEU A 104 4.21 -15.94 -9.04
CA LEU A 104 2.87 -16.41 -8.67
C LEU A 104 2.25 -17.33 -9.71
N LEU A 105 2.50 -17.10 -11.00
CA LEU A 105 2.06 -17.99 -12.08
C LEU A 105 2.80 -19.32 -12.03
N GLU A 106 4.08 -19.32 -11.69
CA GLU A 106 4.93 -20.52 -11.52
C GLU A 106 4.66 -21.26 -10.19
N GLY A 107 3.86 -20.67 -9.28
CA GLY A 107 3.52 -21.27 -7.99
C GLY A 107 4.42 -20.88 -6.85
N HIS A 108 5.36 -19.97 -7.09
CA HIS A 108 6.30 -19.46 -6.11
C HIS A 108 5.78 -18.17 -5.46
N ARG A 109 6.00 -18.03 -4.16
CA ARG A 109 5.74 -16.79 -3.41
C ARG A 109 7.05 -16.26 -2.83
N VAL A 110 7.17 -14.94 -2.77
CA VAL A 110 8.40 -14.24 -2.32
C VAL A 110 8.85 -14.68 -0.92
N ASP A 111 7.94 -15.03 -0.06
CA ASP A 111 8.19 -15.49 1.31
C ASP A 111 8.28 -17.03 1.44
N GLY A 112 8.43 -17.74 0.34
CA GLY A 112 8.60 -19.20 0.29
C GLY A 112 7.35 -20.03 0.60
N ARG A 113 6.21 -19.40 0.95
CA ARG A 113 4.97 -20.13 1.25
C ARG A 113 4.33 -20.73 0.00
N GLN A 114 3.56 -21.79 0.19
CA GLN A 114 2.70 -22.36 -0.84
C GLN A 114 1.53 -21.40 -1.17
N LYS A 115 0.90 -21.56 -2.34
CA LYS A 115 -0.21 -20.68 -2.78
C LYS A 115 -1.38 -20.65 -1.81
N ASN A 116 -1.68 -21.77 -1.17
CA ASN A 116 -2.78 -21.97 -0.21
C ASN A 116 -2.34 -21.85 1.25
N GLU A 117 -1.07 -21.56 1.51
CA GLU A 117 -0.54 -21.43 2.86
C GLU A 117 -0.75 -20.02 3.39
N ILE A 118 -1.34 -19.90 4.57
CA ILE A 118 -1.48 -18.63 5.31
C ILE A 118 -0.28 -18.42 6.23
N ARG A 119 0.01 -17.18 6.58
CA ARG A 119 1.04 -16.86 7.59
C ARG A 119 0.65 -17.45 8.94
N PRO A 120 1.63 -17.82 9.79
CA PRO A 120 1.35 -18.22 11.16
C PRO A 120 0.51 -17.18 11.88
N LEU A 121 -0.53 -17.64 12.55
CA LEU A 121 -1.45 -16.81 13.32
C LEU A 121 -1.32 -17.14 14.82
N ALA A 122 -1.32 -16.09 15.65
CA ALA A 122 -1.43 -16.21 17.09
C ALA A 122 -2.35 -15.12 17.64
N ALA A 123 -3.07 -15.42 18.70
CA ALA A 123 -3.92 -14.47 19.39
C ALA A 123 -3.80 -14.66 20.91
N GLU A 124 -3.61 -13.56 21.60
CA GLU A 124 -3.51 -13.52 23.05
C GLU A 124 -4.50 -12.47 23.58
N VAL A 125 -5.07 -12.73 24.76
CA VAL A 125 -5.99 -11.81 25.42
C VAL A 125 -5.49 -11.47 26.83
N GLY A 126 -5.93 -10.33 27.36
CA GLY A 126 -5.54 -9.90 28.70
C GLY A 126 -4.06 -9.51 28.83
N VAL A 127 -3.45 -9.06 27.74
CA VAL A 127 -2.01 -8.71 27.66
C VAL A 127 -1.68 -7.51 28.56
N LEU A 128 -2.61 -6.54 28.65
CA LEU A 128 -2.47 -5.35 29.48
C LEU A 128 -3.36 -5.47 30.72
N PRO A 129 -2.78 -5.49 31.94
CA PRO A 129 -3.54 -5.81 33.17
C PRO A 129 -4.47 -4.68 33.67
N ARG A 130 -4.32 -3.45 33.19
CA ARG A 130 -5.05 -2.29 33.70
C ARG A 130 -6.10 -1.73 32.74
N THR A 131 -6.34 -2.38 31.60
CA THR A 131 -7.35 -2.01 30.63
C THR A 131 -8.64 -2.81 30.87
N HIS A 132 -9.77 -2.35 30.34
CA HIS A 132 -11.02 -3.12 30.41
C HIS A 132 -11.01 -4.35 29.51
N GLY A 133 -10.17 -4.33 28.49
CA GLY A 133 -9.86 -5.48 27.66
C GLY A 133 -8.65 -5.20 26.79
N SER A 134 -7.88 -6.23 26.49
CA SER A 134 -6.78 -6.15 25.53
C SER A 134 -6.60 -7.45 24.79
N GLY A 135 -6.19 -7.37 23.53
CA GLY A 135 -5.87 -8.49 22.69
C GLY A 135 -4.69 -8.19 21.80
N LEU A 136 -3.79 -9.13 21.68
CA LEU A 136 -2.66 -9.07 20.74
C LEU A 136 -2.92 -10.10 19.65
N PHE A 137 -2.98 -9.66 18.41
CA PHE A 137 -3.07 -10.52 17.24
C PHE A 137 -1.78 -10.45 16.44
N THR A 138 -1.22 -11.61 16.15
CA THR A 138 0.01 -11.75 15.37
C THR A 138 -0.27 -12.54 14.09
N ARG A 139 0.20 -11.99 12.95
CA ARG A 139 0.17 -12.66 11.65
C ARG A 139 1.55 -12.56 11.00
N GLY A 140 2.33 -13.62 11.09
CA GLY A 140 3.74 -13.60 10.68
C GLY A 140 4.52 -12.57 11.49
N GLN A 141 5.08 -11.58 10.82
CA GLN A 141 5.85 -10.49 11.44
C GLN A 141 5.01 -9.26 11.82
N THR A 142 3.72 -9.27 11.52
CA THR A 142 2.82 -8.15 11.82
C THR A 142 2.06 -8.40 13.10
N GLN A 143 2.04 -7.42 14.00
CA GLN A 143 1.29 -7.48 15.25
C GLN A 143 0.34 -6.29 15.37
N VAL A 144 -0.83 -6.53 15.94
CA VAL A 144 -1.82 -5.50 16.29
C VAL A 144 -2.21 -5.68 17.74
N LEU A 145 -1.98 -4.65 18.55
CA LEU A 145 -2.46 -4.59 19.92
C LEU A 145 -3.77 -3.79 19.94
N SER A 146 -4.85 -4.47 20.31
CA SER A 146 -6.16 -3.85 20.52
C SER A 146 -6.40 -3.61 22.01
N VAL A 147 -6.89 -2.43 22.34
CA VAL A 147 -7.23 -2.05 23.73
C VAL A 147 -8.68 -1.61 23.75
N CYS A 148 -9.44 -2.18 24.67
CA CYS A 148 -10.85 -1.80 24.88
C CYS A 148 -10.97 -0.94 26.14
N THR A 149 -11.70 0.17 26.02
CA THR A 149 -12.10 1.02 27.13
C THR A 149 -13.62 1.09 27.16
N LEU A 150 -14.22 0.80 28.30
CA LEU A 150 -15.63 0.93 28.54
C LEU A 150 -15.86 2.15 29.42
N ASP A 151 -16.88 2.94 29.12
CA ASP A 151 -17.22 4.13 29.88
C ASP A 151 -18.75 4.33 29.93
N THR A 152 -19.18 5.32 30.67
CA THR A 152 -20.58 5.73 30.78
C THR A 152 -21.11 6.35 29.51
N LEU A 153 -22.42 6.46 29.37
CA LEU A 153 -23.06 7.09 28.21
C LEU A 153 -22.65 8.55 28.01
N SER A 154 -22.24 9.23 29.06
CA SER A 154 -21.73 10.63 28.97
C SER A 154 -20.43 10.77 28.20
N ALA A 155 -19.67 9.68 28.02
CA ALA A 155 -18.45 9.64 27.23
C ALA A 155 -18.68 9.40 25.72
N ASN A 156 -19.94 9.32 25.29
CA ASN A 156 -20.26 9.18 23.85
C ASN A 156 -19.68 10.35 23.04
N GLN A 157 -19.18 10.05 21.87
CA GLN A 157 -18.77 11.08 20.92
C GLN A 157 -20.00 11.85 20.43
N LYS A 158 -20.04 13.14 20.70
CA LYS A 158 -21.04 14.03 20.09
C LYS A 158 -20.62 14.35 18.65
N LEU A 159 -21.56 14.18 17.73
CA LEU A 159 -21.39 14.51 16.31
C LEU A 159 -22.20 15.79 16.05
N ASP A 160 -21.49 16.90 15.94
CA ASP A 160 -22.05 18.18 15.54
C ASP A 160 -21.84 18.35 14.04
N THR A 161 -22.91 18.11 13.27
CA THR A 161 -22.91 18.19 11.80
C THR A 161 -23.91 19.25 11.34
N ILE A 162 -23.88 19.59 10.05
CA ILE A 162 -24.87 20.52 9.46
C ILE A 162 -26.30 19.97 9.42
N TRP A 163 -26.50 18.69 9.71
CA TRP A 163 -27.81 18.02 9.62
C TRP A 163 -28.48 17.90 10.99
N GLU A 164 -27.88 17.13 11.87
CA GLU A 164 -28.42 16.82 13.20
C GLU A 164 -27.28 16.62 14.20
N GLU A 165 -27.50 17.01 15.45
CA GLU A 165 -26.66 16.57 16.54
C GLU A 165 -27.01 15.13 16.88
N THR A 166 -26.02 14.23 16.75
CA THR A 166 -26.15 12.81 17.08
C THR A 166 -25.01 12.34 17.96
N GLU A 167 -25.16 11.16 18.54
CA GLU A 167 -24.16 10.56 19.40
C GLU A 167 -23.66 9.25 18.81
N LYS A 168 -22.36 9.03 18.92
CA LYS A 168 -21.71 7.78 18.52
C LYS A 168 -21.19 7.06 19.74
N ARG A 169 -21.76 5.90 20.06
CA ARG A 169 -21.40 5.10 21.25
C ARG A 169 -20.17 4.23 21.04
N TYR A 170 -19.96 3.77 19.83
CA TYR A 170 -18.80 2.95 19.47
C TYR A 170 -17.80 3.75 18.67
N MET A 171 -16.56 3.77 19.14
CA MET A 171 -15.43 4.41 18.47
C MET A 171 -14.35 3.36 18.25
N HIS A 172 -13.80 3.32 17.05
CA HIS A 172 -12.67 2.46 16.71
C HIS A 172 -11.58 3.32 16.11
N HIS A 173 -10.50 3.48 16.88
CA HIS A 173 -9.32 4.20 16.42
C HIS A 173 -8.29 3.19 15.94
N TYR A 174 -7.74 3.43 14.75
CA TYR A 174 -6.64 2.66 14.20
C TYR A 174 -5.40 3.56 14.10
N ASN A 175 -4.48 3.39 15.04
CA ASN A 175 -3.27 4.17 15.13
C ASN A 175 -2.12 3.43 14.47
N PHE A 176 -1.32 4.16 13.69
CA PHE A 176 -0.16 3.64 12.99
C PHE A 176 1.10 4.40 13.43
N PRO A 177 1.68 4.07 14.59
CA PRO A 177 2.85 4.78 15.11
C PRO A 177 4.07 4.55 14.21
N GLY A 178 5.00 5.51 14.17
CA GLY A 178 6.16 5.48 13.28
C GLY A 178 6.99 4.21 13.38
N TYR A 179 7.18 3.68 14.59
CA TYR A 179 7.92 2.43 14.79
C TYR A 179 7.32 1.21 14.07
N SER A 180 6.02 1.22 13.74
CA SER A 180 5.38 0.13 12.99
C SER A 180 5.84 0.02 11.54
N VAL A 181 6.43 1.09 11.01
CA VAL A 181 7.03 1.17 9.67
C VAL A 181 8.53 1.48 9.70
N GLY A 182 9.18 1.36 10.87
CA GLY A 182 10.61 1.58 11.03
C GLY A 182 11.03 3.06 11.07
N GLU A 183 10.09 3.98 11.27
CA GLU A 183 10.38 5.40 11.37
C GLU A 183 10.62 5.85 12.81
N ALA A 184 11.67 6.65 13.03
CA ALA A 184 11.95 7.30 14.31
C ALA A 184 11.22 8.65 14.37
N LYS A 185 9.96 8.63 14.80
CA LYS A 185 9.16 9.84 15.02
C LYS A 185 8.37 9.77 16.32
N PRO A 186 7.96 10.93 16.91
CA PRO A 186 7.12 10.93 18.10
C PRO A 186 5.84 10.12 17.88
N ALA A 187 5.47 9.31 18.87
CA ALA A 187 4.19 8.61 18.91
C ALA A 187 3.07 9.61 19.26
N ARG A 188 2.64 10.40 18.29
CA ARG A 188 1.46 11.26 18.39
C ARG A 188 0.30 10.60 17.65
N SER A 189 -0.86 10.62 18.30
CA SER A 189 -2.14 10.26 17.71
C SER A 189 -2.65 11.34 16.77
#